data_f5716bd38864543f1b2908ef1869e82d
#
_entry.id   f5716bd38864543f1b2908ef1869e82d
#
_cell.length_a   1.000
_cell.length_b   1.000
_cell.length_c   1.000
_cell.angle_alpha   90.00
_cell.angle_beta   90.00
_cell.angle_gamma   90.00
#
_symmetry.space_group_name_H-M   'P 1'
#
loop_
_entity.id
_entity.type
_entity.pdbx_description
1 polymer ?
#
loop_
_entity_poly.entity_id
_entity_poly.type
_entity_poly.pdbx_seq_one_letter_code
_entity_poly.pdbx_strand_id
1 'polypeptide(L)'
;DDSYSMATQINQKSYYTRAVKALLDTNKSLPAKSTYSIVLASSPSRVLQQWTTVPEKAKNLLKSSQPSSRTTDIGAAIKKSLLLLDEIPQKNKLIYILTDRDKNGWDKKEFPPIKETTPHTFNIVDFSKMQRGINKAAVERTEVQQEFLSSSPVIKVKVKTINLSQSKPIRKLKVSLWINGKKQTEDNLDIPINSSTSTEFSFPLQGNNSISGEIRIEDDSLLKDNLRFFSYQPDRTIKTLVVDGDPNTVEHQSETFYLERALNPFTSSLSNIEPTLSTLAEFPKHNLFDYSVIILCNANKLPLGYEQELEKFVLRGGALFITLGNQVDAKFYNEKLGNILPVLLKSVHQVAMNDEPLQLLIKPSKHPVLNIFEEQTLEEMKSIEFHSIYSVVAREDSKFTTPIVFSNGLPALIESTSGKGKVILFVSTIDRDWNNFPIQPTFLPWIQRWIKYSARGLDSLIQKELLVGESFNWRFSPENNKAFIVTPGGKIIAPPSVDRNIIFKDTYIPGIYQLYQNARTSNSKSETSLPTSLPHGVEPAGSFTVNIDPKESISIKISDEEINNLLPKENVILSSGYQKAIPNKTNKDFPLFTYFMILVVVMLLLEGWLVRKE
;
A
#
# COMPACT_ATOMS: atom_id res chain seq x y z
N ASP A 1 2.65 -13.72 -21.89
CA ASP A 1 2.47 -13.52 -20.45
C ASP A 1 3.82 -13.65 -19.75
N ASP A 2 4.20 -12.63 -18.98
CA ASP A 2 5.43 -12.58 -18.20
C ASP A 2 5.15 -12.28 -16.71
N SER A 3 3.91 -12.49 -16.28
CA SER A 3 3.52 -12.35 -14.86
C SER A 3 4.25 -13.34 -13.96
N TYR A 4 4.18 -13.12 -12.65
CA TYR A 4 4.89 -14.00 -11.74
C TYR A 4 4.29 -15.41 -11.64
N SER A 5 2.99 -15.60 -11.94
CA SER A 5 2.35 -16.93 -12.01
C SER A 5 3.01 -17.83 -13.06
N MET A 6 3.51 -17.22 -14.16
CA MET A 6 4.28 -17.92 -15.19
C MET A 6 5.64 -18.44 -14.71
N ALA A 7 6.09 -18.06 -13.52
CA ALA A 7 7.28 -18.63 -12.88
C ALA A 7 7.02 -20.01 -12.26
N THR A 8 5.75 -20.47 -12.20
CA THR A 8 5.37 -21.79 -11.66
C THR A 8 6.16 -22.90 -12.36
N GLN A 9 6.86 -23.74 -11.57
CA GLN A 9 7.74 -24.78 -12.07
C GLN A 9 7.06 -26.15 -12.10
N ILE A 10 7.27 -26.87 -13.19
CA ILE A 10 6.92 -28.28 -13.32
C ILE A 10 8.13 -29.00 -13.91
N ASN A 11 8.64 -30.03 -13.22
CA ASN A 11 9.84 -30.75 -13.62
C ASN A 11 11.01 -29.80 -13.95
N GLN A 12 11.31 -28.88 -13.02
CA GLN A 12 12.39 -27.88 -13.10
C GLN A 12 12.30 -26.87 -14.27
N LYS A 13 11.16 -26.78 -14.94
CA LYS A 13 10.94 -25.80 -16.03
C LYS A 13 9.70 -24.98 -15.74
N SER A 14 9.85 -23.66 -15.73
CA SER A 14 8.71 -22.76 -15.54
C SER A 14 7.79 -22.73 -16.75
N TYR A 15 6.54 -22.31 -16.55
CA TYR A 15 5.61 -22.03 -17.66
C TYR A 15 6.21 -21.02 -18.63
N TYR A 16 6.86 -19.98 -18.11
CA TYR A 16 7.55 -18.97 -18.89
C TYR A 16 8.63 -19.58 -19.81
N THR A 17 9.49 -20.43 -19.27
CA THR A 17 10.54 -21.12 -20.05
C THR A 17 9.95 -21.97 -21.17
N ARG A 18 8.80 -22.61 -20.91
CA ARG A 18 8.08 -23.40 -21.90
C ARG A 18 7.43 -22.52 -22.97
N ALA A 19 6.83 -21.38 -22.55
CA ALA A 19 6.25 -20.41 -23.46
C ALA A 19 7.31 -19.81 -24.40
N VAL A 20 8.45 -19.40 -23.86
CA VAL A 20 9.59 -18.92 -24.65
C VAL A 20 10.07 -19.98 -25.65
N LYS A 21 10.20 -21.23 -25.22
CA LYS A 21 10.57 -22.32 -26.13
C LYS A 21 9.55 -22.51 -27.24
N ALA A 22 8.24 -22.53 -26.90
CA ALA A 22 7.17 -22.66 -27.89
C ALA A 22 7.20 -21.50 -28.91
N LEU A 23 7.45 -20.28 -28.45
CA LEU A 23 7.57 -19.11 -29.31
C LEU A 23 8.77 -19.22 -30.28
N LEU A 24 9.91 -19.69 -29.76
CA LEU A 24 11.11 -19.89 -30.60
C LEU A 24 10.93 -21.01 -31.65
N ASP A 25 10.19 -22.05 -31.31
CA ASP A 25 9.89 -23.14 -32.25
C ASP A 25 8.82 -22.72 -33.27
N THR A 26 7.82 -21.95 -32.88
CA THR A 26 6.83 -21.34 -33.79
C THR A 26 7.52 -20.46 -34.81
N ASN A 27 8.52 -19.70 -34.43
CA ASN A 27 9.26 -18.81 -35.32
C ASN A 27 9.99 -19.54 -36.47
N LYS A 28 10.38 -20.80 -36.28
CA LYS A 28 11.01 -21.63 -37.29
C LYS A 28 10.04 -22.04 -38.40
N SER A 29 8.74 -22.03 -38.14
CA SER A 29 7.68 -22.45 -39.06
C SER A 29 6.92 -21.29 -39.69
N LEU A 30 7.25 -20.05 -39.33
CA LEU A 30 6.67 -18.87 -39.98
C LEU A 30 7.21 -18.70 -41.42
N PRO A 31 6.38 -18.18 -42.34
CA PRO A 31 6.82 -17.87 -43.71
C PRO A 31 8.03 -16.92 -43.74
N ALA A 32 8.94 -17.09 -44.70
CA ALA A 32 10.21 -16.35 -44.88
C ALA A 32 9.96 -14.88 -45.07
N LYS A 33 9.30 -14.10 -44.71
CA LYS A 33 9.05 -12.63 -44.78
C LYS A 33 8.07 -12.17 -43.70
N SER A 34 7.76 -13.05 -42.73
CA SER A 34 6.90 -12.66 -41.60
C SER A 34 7.60 -11.62 -40.74
N THR A 35 6.85 -10.59 -40.34
CA THR A 35 7.26 -9.62 -39.32
C THR A 35 6.52 -9.91 -38.05
N TYR A 36 7.17 -9.75 -36.92
CA TYR A 36 6.56 -9.97 -35.60
C TYR A 36 7.02 -8.95 -34.58
N SER A 37 6.17 -8.74 -33.62
CA SER A 37 6.40 -7.92 -32.41
C SER A 37 6.15 -8.78 -31.18
N ILE A 38 6.79 -8.45 -30.05
CA ILE A 38 6.64 -9.15 -28.78
C ILE A 38 6.14 -8.16 -27.74
N VAL A 39 4.97 -8.46 -27.18
CA VAL A 39 4.35 -7.70 -26.09
C VAL A 39 4.34 -8.56 -24.85
N LEU A 40 4.80 -8.00 -23.73
CA LEU A 40 4.74 -8.61 -22.40
C LEU A 40 3.40 -8.23 -21.76
N ALA A 41 2.67 -9.22 -21.26
CA ALA A 41 1.30 -9.08 -20.78
C ALA A 41 1.20 -8.92 -19.25
N SER A 42 2.27 -8.51 -18.59
CA SER A 42 2.18 -8.09 -17.19
C SER A 42 1.74 -6.63 -17.07
N SER A 43 1.15 -6.25 -15.95
CA SER A 43 0.67 -4.89 -15.68
C SER A 43 1.81 -3.96 -15.20
N PRO A 44 2.03 -2.81 -15.85
CA PRO A 44 1.51 -2.39 -17.15
C PRO A 44 2.15 -3.19 -18.30
N SER A 45 1.37 -3.46 -19.34
CA SER A 45 1.87 -4.18 -20.53
C SER A 45 2.99 -3.41 -21.24
N ARG A 46 3.99 -4.12 -21.80
CA ARG A 46 5.20 -3.52 -22.37
C ARG A 46 5.54 -4.16 -23.71
N VAL A 47 6.04 -3.35 -24.65
CA VAL A 47 6.61 -3.86 -25.89
C VAL A 47 8.07 -4.26 -25.62
N LEU A 48 8.37 -5.54 -25.68
CA LEU A 48 9.73 -6.05 -25.55
C LEU A 48 10.51 -5.88 -26.85
N GLN A 49 9.84 -6.12 -27.99
CA GLN A 49 10.42 -5.98 -29.32
C GLN A 49 9.35 -5.42 -30.25
N GLN A 50 9.62 -4.26 -30.86
CA GLN A 50 8.85 -3.77 -31.99
C GLN A 50 9.10 -4.62 -33.24
N TRP A 51 8.40 -4.33 -34.32
CA TRP A 51 8.44 -5.08 -35.57
C TRP A 51 9.86 -5.45 -36.02
N THR A 52 10.07 -6.73 -36.22
CA THR A 52 11.34 -7.27 -36.73
C THR A 52 11.10 -8.46 -37.66
N THR A 53 11.96 -8.59 -38.66
CA THR A 53 12.06 -9.78 -39.51
C THR A 53 13.25 -10.66 -39.08
N VAL A 54 14.03 -10.23 -38.06
CA VAL A 54 15.26 -10.90 -37.61
C VAL A 54 14.98 -11.77 -36.40
N PRO A 55 14.82 -13.10 -36.55
CA PRO A 55 14.49 -14.02 -35.46
C PRO A 55 15.51 -14.03 -34.34
N GLU A 56 16.81 -13.92 -34.64
CA GLU A 56 17.87 -14.02 -33.64
C GLU A 56 17.85 -12.86 -32.61
N LYS A 57 17.46 -11.65 -33.04
CA LYS A 57 17.35 -10.51 -32.12
C LYS A 57 16.30 -10.74 -31.05
N ALA A 58 15.11 -11.20 -31.45
CA ALA A 58 14.04 -11.54 -30.52
C ALA A 58 14.39 -12.75 -29.65
N LYS A 59 15.06 -13.75 -30.21
CA LYS A 59 15.53 -14.93 -29.48
C LYS A 59 16.48 -14.55 -28.34
N ASN A 60 17.42 -13.66 -28.59
CA ASN A 60 18.36 -13.23 -27.57
C ASN A 60 17.66 -12.44 -26.45
N LEU A 61 16.74 -11.54 -26.79
CA LEU A 61 15.92 -10.82 -25.81
C LEU A 61 15.06 -11.76 -24.95
N LEU A 62 14.40 -12.74 -25.55
CA LEU A 62 13.58 -13.72 -24.83
C LEU A 62 14.40 -14.67 -23.96
N LYS A 63 15.60 -15.08 -24.39
CA LYS A 63 16.47 -15.93 -23.59
C LYS A 63 17.03 -15.23 -22.34
N SER A 64 17.26 -13.92 -22.43
CA SER A 64 17.72 -13.12 -21.30
C SER A 64 16.59 -12.63 -20.39
N SER A 65 15.33 -12.76 -20.84
CA SER A 65 14.17 -12.32 -20.05
C SER A 65 13.76 -13.36 -19.00
N GLN A 66 13.22 -12.87 -17.91
CA GLN A 66 12.72 -13.68 -16.78
C GLN A 66 11.25 -13.28 -16.52
N PRO A 67 10.43 -14.17 -15.93
CA PRO A 67 9.10 -13.78 -15.49
C PRO A 67 9.20 -12.65 -14.47
N SER A 68 8.40 -11.62 -14.66
CA SER A 68 8.36 -10.44 -13.79
C SER A 68 7.76 -10.80 -12.42
N SER A 69 7.73 -9.84 -11.50
CA SER A 69 6.97 -9.95 -10.25
C SER A 69 5.63 -9.24 -10.33
N ARG A 70 5.19 -8.89 -11.54
CA ARG A 70 3.96 -8.13 -11.82
C ARG A 70 2.77 -9.07 -11.98
N THR A 71 1.58 -8.50 -11.85
CA THR A 71 0.32 -9.16 -12.15
C THR A 71 0.09 -9.29 -13.66
N THR A 72 -0.80 -10.20 -14.05
CA THR A 72 -1.20 -10.42 -15.46
C THR A 72 -2.19 -9.34 -15.92
N ASP A 73 -2.07 -8.88 -17.16
CA ASP A 73 -3.00 -7.97 -17.84
C ASP A 73 -3.07 -8.29 -19.33
N ILE A 74 -3.87 -9.28 -19.67
CA ILE A 74 -4.06 -9.74 -21.05
C ILE A 74 -4.84 -8.69 -21.87
N GLY A 75 -5.81 -8.01 -21.24
CA GLY A 75 -6.61 -6.99 -21.92
C GLY A 75 -5.76 -5.84 -22.44
N ALA A 76 -4.91 -5.26 -21.61
CA ALA A 76 -4.00 -4.19 -22.00
C ALA A 76 -2.96 -4.66 -23.03
N ALA A 77 -2.48 -5.91 -22.92
CA ALA A 77 -1.55 -6.47 -23.89
C ALA A 77 -2.20 -6.66 -25.28
N ILE A 78 -3.44 -7.14 -25.32
CA ILE A 78 -4.22 -7.25 -26.57
C ILE A 78 -4.44 -5.86 -27.17
N LYS A 79 -4.87 -4.88 -26.37
CA LYS A 79 -5.05 -3.49 -26.84
C LYS A 79 -3.78 -2.95 -27.48
N LYS A 80 -2.64 -3.14 -26.83
CA LYS A 80 -1.34 -2.72 -27.35
C LYS A 80 -0.95 -3.48 -28.62
N SER A 81 -1.25 -4.77 -28.69
CA SER A 81 -0.99 -5.60 -29.86
C SER A 81 -1.83 -5.19 -31.07
N LEU A 82 -3.10 -4.83 -30.86
CA LEU A 82 -3.98 -4.31 -31.90
C LEU A 82 -3.46 -2.99 -32.47
N LEU A 83 -3.05 -2.05 -31.59
CA LEU A 83 -2.45 -0.78 -32.03
C LEU A 83 -1.20 -1.00 -32.89
N LEU A 84 -0.32 -1.92 -32.48
CA LEU A 84 0.85 -2.27 -33.30
C LEU A 84 0.45 -2.89 -34.64
N LEU A 85 -0.56 -3.76 -34.67
CA LEU A 85 -1.03 -4.39 -35.93
C LEU A 85 -1.67 -3.38 -36.88
N ASP A 86 -2.26 -2.30 -36.41
CA ASP A 86 -2.83 -1.25 -37.24
C ASP A 86 -1.76 -0.44 -37.99
N GLU A 87 -0.52 -0.42 -37.47
CA GLU A 87 0.62 0.27 -38.11
C GLU A 87 1.13 -0.46 -39.37
N ILE A 88 0.75 -1.73 -39.59
CA ILE A 88 1.31 -2.55 -40.68
C ILE A 88 0.25 -2.89 -41.74
N PRO A 89 0.64 -2.89 -43.06
CA PRO A 89 -0.29 -3.08 -44.15
C PRO A 89 -0.64 -4.54 -44.46
N GLN A 90 -0.04 -5.52 -43.77
CA GLN A 90 -0.25 -6.94 -44.04
C GLN A 90 -1.70 -7.37 -43.80
N LYS A 91 -2.25 -8.20 -44.70
CA LYS A 91 -3.64 -8.67 -44.62
C LYS A 91 -3.84 -9.74 -43.56
N ASN A 92 -2.90 -10.68 -43.40
CA ASN A 92 -2.98 -11.78 -42.46
C ASN A 92 -2.33 -11.37 -41.13
N LYS A 93 -3.15 -11.12 -40.11
CA LYS A 93 -2.71 -10.64 -38.81
C LYS A 93 -3.06 -11.67 -37.74
N LEU A 94 -2.05 -12.17 -37.02
CA LEU A 94 -2.18 -13.22 -36.02
C LEU A 94 -1.68 -12.69 -34.66
N ILE A 95 -2.40 -12.98 -33.61
CA ILE A 95 -2.00 -12.70 -32.23
C ILE A 95 -1.87 -14.04 -31.49
N TYR A 96 -0.66 -14.37 -31.05
CA TYR A 96 -0.41 -15.51 -30.17
C TYR A 96 -0.37 -15.06 -28.73
N ILE A 97 -1.25 -15.62 -27.89
CA ILE A 97 -1.32 -15.35 -26.45
C ILE A 97 -0.83 -16.60 -25.72
N LEU A 98 0.37 -16.52 -25.16
CA LEU A 98 0.99 -17.61 -24.42
C LEU A 98 0.80 -17.30 -22.91
N THR A 99 -0.02 -18.07 -22.22
CA THR A 99 -0.44 -17.78 -20.84
C THR A 99 -0.73 -19.07 -20.08
N ASP A 100 -0.80 -19.00 -18.77
CA ASP A 100 -1.32 -20.04 -17.89
C ASP A 100 -2.83 -19.93 -17.67
N ARG A 101 -3.48 -18.94 -18.28
CA ARG A 101 -4.94 -18.69 -18.24
C ARG A 101 -5.48 -18.39 -16.85
N ASP A 102 -4.69 -17.84 -15.95
CA ASP A 102 -5.22 -17.38 -14.66
C ASP A 102 -6.24 -16.24 -14.86
N LYS A 103 -7.43 -16.40 -14.26
CA LYS A 103 -8.62 -15.56 -14.52
C LYS A 103 -8.42 -14.09 -14.16
N ASN A 104 -7.58 -13.80 -13.17
CA ASN A 104 -7.28 -12.43 -12.72
C ASN A 104 -6.72 -11.53 -13.81
N GLY A 105 -5.99 -12.09 -14.80
CA GLY A 105 -5.47 -11.34 -15.95
C GLY A 105 -6.48 -11.07 -17.06
N TRP A 106 -7.75 -11.51 -16.93
CA TRP A 106 -8.79 -11.44 -17.96
C TRP A 106 -9.99 -10.59 -17.52
N ASP A 107 -9.76 -9.45 -16.84
CA ASP A 107 -10.83 -8.55 -16.44
C ASP A 107 -11.49 -7.90 -17.67
N LYS A 108 -12.82 -8.08 -17.80
CA LYS A 108 -13.62 -7.55 -18.90
C LYS A 108 -13.47 -6.03 -19.09
N LYS A 109 -13.21 -5.29 -18.03
CA LYS A 109 -13.07 -3.82 -18.07
C LYS A 109 -11.81 -3.38 -18.82
N GLU A 110 -10.78 -4.21 -18.81
CA GLU A 110 -9.49 -3.90 -19.46
C GLU A 110 -9.47 -4.30 -20.93
N PHE A 111 -10.45 -5.09 -21.38
CA PHE A 111 -10.50 -5.53 -22.78
C PHE A 111 -10.97 -4.40 -23.71
N PRO A 112 -10.26 -4.18 -24.82
CA PRO A 112 -10.72 -3.24 -25.84
C PRO A 112 -11.99 -3.79 -26.52
N PRO A 113 -12.89 -2.91 -27.00
CA PRO A 113 -14.02 -3.35 -27.79
C PRO A 113 -13.53 -3.92 -29.14
N ILE A 114 -13.62 -5.23 -29.30
CA ILE A 114 -13.20 -5.93 -30.51
C ILE A 114 -14.46 -6.25 -31.33
N LYS A 115 -14.52 -5.73 -32.56
CA LYS A 115 -15.64 -6.00 -33.47
C LYS A 115 -15.56 -7.42 -34.02
N GLU A 116 -16.70 -8.09 -34.20
CA GLU A 116 -16.77 -9.44 -34.78
C GLU A 116 -16.15 -9.52 -36.19
N THR A 117 -16.19 -8.42 -36.93
CA THR A 117 -15.60 -8.29 -38.27
C THR A 117 -14.08 -8.07 -38.28
N THR A 118 -13.41 -8.17 -37.13
CA THR A 118 -11.97 -7.94 -37.02
C THR A 118 -11.19 -9.01 -37.82
N PRO A 119 -10.26 -8.64 -38.70
CA PRO A 119 -9.51 -9.61 -39.51
C PRO A 119 -8.40 -10.33 -38.73
N HIS A 120 -8.40 -10.24 -37.41
CA HIS A 120 -7.33 -10.77 -36.55
C HIS A 120 -7.72 -12.12 -35.97
N THR A 121 -6.80 -13.08 -36.02
CA THR A 121 -6.97 -14.38 -35.38
C THR A 121 -6.19 -14.42 -34.07
N PHE A 122 -6.84 -14.85 -32.99
CA PHE A 122 -6.28 -14.99 -31.66
C PHE A 122 -5.96 -16.46 -31.36
N ASN A 123 -4.68 -16.80 -31.26
CA ASN A 123 -4.24 -18.14 -30.89
C ASN A 123 -3.83 -18.14 -29.41
N ILE A 124 -4.64 -18.75 -28.55
CA ILE A 124 -4.38 -18.84 -27.14
C ILE A 124 -3.75 -20.17 -26.81
N VAL A 125 -2.54 -20.14 -26.28
CA VAL A 125 -1.75 -21.32 -25.91
C VAL A 125 -1.70 -21.44 -24.39
N ASP A 126 -2.35 -22.48 -23.88
CA ASP A 126 -2.47 -22.74 -22.45
C ASP A 126 -1.32 -23.64 -21.94
N PHE A 127 -0.51 -23.12 -21.02
CA PHE A 127 0.58 -23.83 -20.36
C PHE A 127 0.18 -24.45 -19.02
N SER A 128 -1.02 -24.19 -18.51
CA SER A 128 -1.51 -24.68 -17.20
C SER A 128 -2.01 -26.11 -17.24
N LYS A 129 -2.46 -26.62 -18.38
CA LYS A 129 -3.09 -27.97 -18.49
C LYS A 129 -2.18 -29.14 -18.11
N MET A 130 -0.92 -28.87 -17.78
CA MET A 130 0.03 -29.85 -17.29
C MET A 130 -0.03 -30.06 -15.76
N GLN A 131 -0.90 -29.34 -15.05
CA GLN A 131 -1.03 -29.38 -13.61
C GLN A 131 -1.92 -30.56 -13.16
N ARG A 132 -1.32 -31.56 -12.51
CA ARG A 132 -2.05 -32.48 -11.63
C ARG A 132 -1.25 -32.60 -10.33
N GLY A 133 -1.86 -32.20 -9.20
CA GLY A 133 -1.38 -32.50 -7.86
C GLY A 133 -0.20 -31.68 -7.34
N ILE A 134 -0.07 -30.43 -7.77
CA ILE A 134 0.98 -29.53 -7.23
C ILE A 134 0.51 -29.00 -5.88
N ASN A 135 1.35 -29.16 -4.84
CA ASN A 135 1.21 -28.43 -3.59
C ASN A 135 1.55 -26.96 -3.87
N LYS A 136 0.68 -26.07 -3.50
CA LYS A 136 0.87 -24.63 -3.66
C LYS A 136 0.40 -23.94 -2.40
N ALA A 137 1.33 -23.35 -1.68
CA ALA A 137 1.05 -22.50 -0.54
C ALA A 137 1.52 -21.07 -0.84
N ALA A 138 0.90 -20.09 -0.24
CA ALA A 138 1.34 -18.71 -0.34
C ALA A 138 1.16 -18.00 0.99
N VAL A 139 2.02 -17.03 1.28
CA VAL A 139 1.83 -16.10 2.40
C VAL A 139 0.86 -15.02 1.94
N GLU A 140 -0.39 -15.11 2.41
CA GLU A 140 -1.46 -14.21 2.00
C GLU A 140 -1.29 -12.81 2.60
N ARG A 141 -1.00 -12.74 3.91
CA ARG A 141 -0.92 -11.49 4.66
C ARG A 141 0.01 -11.59 5.85
N THR A 142 0.66 -10.48 6.17
CA THR A 142 1.38 -10.27 7.43
C THR A 142 0.83 -9.05 8.14
N GLU A 143 0.60 -9.15 9.44
CA GLU A 143 0.23 -8.04 10.31
C GLU A 143 1.29 -7.92 11.40
N VAL A 144 1.81 -6.72 11.58
CA VAL A 144 2.88 -6.46 12.55
C VAL A 144 2.37 -5.47 13.60
N GLN A 145 2.41 -5.86 14.85
CA GLN A 145 1.93 -5.06 15.97
C GLN A 145 2.95 -5.07 17.10
N GLN A 146 3.06 -3.97 17.81
CA GLN A 146 3.80 -3.92 19.05
C GLN A 146 2.86 -4.21 20.21
N GLU A 147 3.26 -5.12 21.06
CA GLU A 147 2.61 -5.40 22.35
C GLU A 147 3.62 -5.29 23.49
N PHE A 148 3.10 -5.22 24.70
CA PHE A 148 3.91 -5.17 25.90
C PHE A 148 3.66 -6.45 26.70
N LEU A 149 4.68 -7.31 26.80
CA LEU A 149 4.68 -8.46 27.69
C LEU A 149 5.43 -8.10 28.97
N SER A 150 4.69 -7.92 30.06
CA SER A 150 5.21 -7.48 31.37
C SER A 150 5.84 -6.08 31.30
N SER A 151 7.14 -5.95 31.17
CA SER A 151 7.85 -4.66 31.10
C SER A 151 8.65 -4.47 29.82
N SER A 152 8.57 -5.39 28.87
CA SER A 152 9.37 -5.34 27.65
C SER A 152 8.50 -5.28 26.40
N PRO A 153 8.81 -4.37 25.46
CA PRO A 153 8.09 -4.31 24.19
C PRO A 153 8.45 -5.54 23.34
N VAL A 154 7.43 -6.18 22.78
CA VAL A 154 7.58 -7.28 21.83
C VAL A 154 6.87 -6.93 20.53
N ILE A 155 7.42 -7.37 19.45
CA ILE A 155 6.77 -7.30 18.14
C ILE A 155 6.09 -8.64 17.89
N LYS A 156 4.79 -8.59 17.62
CA LYS A 156 4.01 -9.72 17.15
C LYS A 156 3.83 -9.63 15.65
N VAL A 157 4.15 -10.71 14.96
CA VAL A 157 3.97 -10.87 13.51
C VAL A 157 2.97 -11.98 13.30
N LYS A 158 1.74 -11.60 12.98
CA LYS A 158 0.68 -12.54 12.60
C LYS A 158 0.78 -12.82 11.12
N VAL A 159 0.89 -14.08 10.77
CA VAL A 159 1.09 -14.55 9.41
C VAL A 159 -0.12 -15.39 9.00
N LYS A 160 -0.76 -15.02 7.91
CA LYS A 160 -1.83 -15.81 7.29
C LYS A 160 -1.29 -16.51 6.06
N THR A 161 -1.31 -17.84 6.07
CA THR A 161 -0.85 -18.69 4.96
C THR A 161 -2.05 -19.41 4.37
N ILE A 162 -2.14 -19.45 3.05
CA ILE A 162 -3.24 -20.07 2.30
C ILE A 162 -2.75 -21.31 1.56
N ASN A 163 -3.57 -22.36 1.56
CA ASN A 163 -3.40 -23.53 0.71
C ASN A 163 -4.19 -23.35 -0.60
N LEU A 164 -3.50 -23.21 -1.69
CA LEU A 164 -4.04 -23.03 -3.03
C LEU A 164 -4.21 -24.36 -3.79
N SER A 165 -3.85 -25.50 -3.16
CA SER A 165 -4.10 -26.82 -3.73
C SER A 165 -5.59 -27.16 -3.70
N GLN A 166 -6.13 -27.56 -4.84
CA GLN A 166 -7.53 -27.97 -4.96
C GLN A 166 -7.80 -29.43 -4.55
N SER A 167 -6.74 -30.21 -4.29
CA SER A 167 -6.87 -31.65 -4.15
C SER A 167 -6.27 -32.23 -2.87
N LYS A 168 -5.42 -31.50 -2.18
CA LYS A 168 -4.69 -32.05 -1.01
C LYS A 168 -4.53 -31.02 0.09
N PRO A 169 -4.70 -31.41 1.37
CA PRO A 169 -4.28 -30.59 2.49
C PRO A 169 -2.73 -30.53 2.53
N ILE A 170 -2.21 -29.42 3.00
CA ILE A 170 -0.79 -29.27 3.29
C ILE A 170 -0.59 -29.59 4.76
N ARG A 171 0.36 -30.47 5.07
CA ARG A 171 0.69 -30.86 6.43
C ARG A 171 2.13 -30.47 6.75
N LYS A 172 2.33 -29.96 7.97
CA LYS A 172 3.65 -29.58 8.51
C LYS A 172 4.42 -28.63 7.59
N LEU A 173 3.70 -27.66 6.98
CA LEU A 173 4.34 -26.60 6.22
C LEU A 173 5.20 -25.77 7.17
N LYS A 174 6.49 -25.69 6.94
CA LYS A 174 7.38 -24.84 7.72
C LYS A 174 7.21 -23.40 7.33
N VAL A 175 6.93 -22.57 8.33
CA VAL A 175 6.86 -21.12 8.22
C VAL A 175 7.94 -20.54 9.12
N SER A 176 8.82 -19.73 8.59
CA SER A 176 9.94 -19.16 9.35
C SER A 176 9.94 -17.64 9.30
N LEU A 177 10.25 -17.02 10.45
CA LEU A 177 10.45 -15.60 10.62
C LEU A 177 11.95 -15.28 10.50
N TRP A 178 12.27 -14.33 9.62
CA TRP A 178 13.62 -13.81 9.44
C TRP A 178 13.64 -12.29 9.68
N ILE A 179 14.62 -11.83 10.44
CA ILE A 179 14.82 -10.40 10.74
C ILE A 179 16.27 -10.05 10.39
N ASN A 180 16.44 -9.00 9.62
CA ASN A 180 17.76 -8.54 9.15
C ASN A 180 18.61 -9.69 8.55
N GLY A 181 17.97 -10.58 7.80
CA GLY A 181 18.60 -11.72 7.14
C GLY A 181 18.94 -12.91 8.07
N LYS A 182 18.59 -12.86 9.35
CA LYS A 182 18.80 -13.94 10.31
C LYS A 182 17.47 -14.60 10.68
N LYS A 183 17.44 -15.94 10.61
CA LYS A 183 16.29 -16.73 11.07
C LYS A 183 16.12 -16.59 12.58
N GLN A 184 14.94 -16.19 13.01
CA GLN A 184 14.59 -16.01 14.42
C GLN A 184 13.88 -17.26 14.99
N THR A 185 12.86 -17.71 14.28
CA THR A 185 12.02 -18.83 14.72
C THR A 185 11.33 -19.48 13.54
N GLU A 186 10.77 -20.67 13.75
CA GLU A 186 9.91 -21.36 12.78
C GLU A 186 8.76 -22.06 13.47
N ASP A 187 7.70 -22.29 12.70
CA ASP A 187 6.51 -23.06 13.11
C ASP A 187 6.07 -23.98 11.97
N ASN A 188 5.29 -25.00 12.30
CA ASN A 188 4.75 -25.97 11.34
C ASN A 188 3.22 -25.81 11.29
N LEU A 189 2.67 -25.54 10.09
CA LEU A 189 1.25 -25.36 9.87
C LEU A 189 0.61 -26.51 9.12
N ASP A 190 -0.56 -26.90 9.57
CA ASP A 190 -1.47 -27.75 8.82
C ASP A 190 -2.58 -26.87 8.21
N ILE A 191 -2.71 -26.95 6.88
CA ILE A 191 -3.64 -26.08 6.15
C ILE A 191 -4.59 -26.97 5.33
N PRO A 192 -5.90 -26.98 5.64
CA PRO A 192 -6.88 -27.73 4.87
C PRO A 192 -6.95 -27.26 3.40
N ILE A 193 -7.62 -28.04 2.56
CA ILE A 193 -7.84 -27.72 1.15
C ILE A 193 -8.60 -26.39 1.02
N ASN A 194 -8.18 -25.51 0.12
CA ASN A 194 -8.82 -24.21 -0.15
C ASN A 194 -9.09 -23.38 1.11
N SER A 195 -8.20 -23.45 2.08
CA SER A 195 -8.35 -22.74 3.33
C SER A 195 -7.06 -22.03 3.73
N SER A 196 -7.16 -21.17 4.74
CA SER A 196 -6.00 -20.46 5.30
C SER A 196 -5.87 -20.75 6.79
N THR A 197 -4.63 -20.77 7.27
CA THR A 197 -4.29 -20.91 8.68
C THR A 197 -3.39 -19.74 9.07
N SER A 198 -3.56 -19.24 10.29
CA SER A 198 -2.71 -18.18 10.83
C SER A 198 -1.77 -18.73 11.89
N THR A 199 -0.53 -18.24 11.90
CA THR A 199 0.41 -18.40 13.01
C THR A 199 0.89 -17.05 13.48
N GLU A 200 1.42 -16.98 14.71
CA GLU A 200 1.90 -15.76 15.32
C GLU A 200 3.31 -15.98 15.85
N PHE A 201 4.20 -15.08 15.46
CA PHE A 201 5.56 -15.03 15.97
C PHE A 201 5.73 -13.82 16.86
N SER A 202 6.46 -13.99 17.97
CA SER A 202 6.80 -12.89 18.87
C SER A 202 8.31 -12.81 19.04
N PHE A 203 8.85 -11.59 19.03
CA PHE A 203 10.26 -11.36 19.32
C PHE A 203 10.46 -10.02 20.05
N PRO A 204 11.47 -9.92 20.93
CA PRO A 204 11.71 -8.73 21.71
C PRO A 204 12.16 -7.56 20.81
N LEU A 205 11.59 -6.38 21.03
CA LEU A 205 12.02 -5.14 20.41
C LEU A 205 13.26 -4.62 21.14
N GLN A 206 14.39 -4.50 20.43
CA GLN A 206 15.61 -3.92 20.98
C GLN A 206 15.80 -2.50 20.45
N GLY A 207 15.68 -1.51 21.33
CA GLY A 207 15.84 -0.08 20.96
C GLY A 207 14.68 0.48 20.13
N ASN A 208 14.91 1.64 19.54
CA ASN A 208 13.93 2.38 18.73
C ASN A 208 14.20 2.30 17.21
N ASN A 209 15.01 1.35 16.77
CA ASN A 209 15.38 1.23 15.37
C ASN A 209 14.28 0.54 14.56
N SER A 210 14.15 0.92 13.30
CA SER A 210 13.23 0.25 12.38
C SER A 210 13.66 -1.21 12.18
N ILE A 211 12.67 -2.10 12.18
CA ILE A 211 12.88 -3.53 11.98
C ILE A 211 12.30 -3.88 10.63
N SER A 212 13.06 -4.61 9.85
CA SER A 212 12.59 -5.18 8.61
C SER A 212 12.86 -6.69 8.59
N GLY A 213 11.92 -7.41 8.04
CA GLY A 213 11.99 -8.86 8.04
C GLY A 213 11.20 -9.48 6.91
N GLU A 214 11.25 -10.78 6.87
CA GLU A 214 10.54 -11.58 5.90
C GLU A 214 10.01 -12.87 6.53
N ILE A 215 8.87 -13.27 6.05
CA ILE A 215 8.30 -14.59 6.28
C ILE A 215 8.67 -15.47 5.10
N ARG A 216 9.18 -16.65 5.40
CA ARG A 216 9.49 -17.68 4.40
C ARG A 216 8.71 -18.94 4.69
N ILE A 217 8.09 -19.51 3.68
CA ILE A 217 7.53 -20.87 3.71
C ILE A 217 8.43 -21.82 2.93
N GLU A 218 8.26 -23.12 3.13
CA GLU A 218 9.01 -24.14 2.38
C GLU A 218 8.79 -24.00 0.88
N ASP A 219 9.81 -24.37 0.11
CA ASP A 219 9.78 -24.33 -1.35
C ASP A 219 8.65 -25.18 -1.92
N ASP A 220 7.91 -24.60 -2.85
CA ASP A 220 6.92 -25.29 -3.66
C ASP A 220 7.13 -25.01 -5.16
N SER A 221 6.08 -25.14 -5.95
CA SER A 221 6.15 -24.93 -7.41
C SER A 221 6.29 -23.47 -7.82
N LEU A 222 6.05 -22.50 -6.92
CA LEU A 222 6.10 -21.06 -7.21
C LEU A 222 6.87 -20.31 -6.11
N LEU A 223 8.18 -20.28 -6.23
CA LEU A 223 9.09 -19.73 -5.20
C LEU A 223 8.85 -18.25 -4.85
N LYS A 224 8.22 -17.49 -5.74
CA LYS A 224 8.03 -16.05 -5.53
C LYS A 224 7.00 -15.71 -4.46
N ASP A 225 5.95 -16.53 -4.27
CA ASP A 225 4.92 -16.34 -3.25
C ASP A 225 5.24 -17.01 -1.90
N ASN A 226 6.38 -17.70 -1.85
CA ASN A 226 6.95 -18.27 -0.62
C ASN A 226 7.59 -17.23 0.30
N LEU A 227 7.70 -15.98 -0.16
CA LEU A 227 8.33 -14.88 0.58
C LEU A 227 7.35 -13.74 0.73
N ARG A 228 7.24 -13.19 1.95
CA ARG A 228 6.53 -11.95 2.20
C ARG A 228 7.32 -11.07 3.13
N PHE A 229 7.53 -9.83 2.72
CA PHE A 229 8.34 -8.86 3.43
C PHE A 229 7.46 -8.01 4.34
N PHE A 230 7.99 -7.65 5.49
CA PHE A 230 7.37 -6.68 6.39
C PHE A 230 8.40 -5.70 6.91
N SER A 231 7.95 -4.51 7.26
CA SER A 231 8.73 -3.53 8.01
C SER A 231 7.91 -3.03 9.17
N TYR A 232 8.57 -2.80 10.27
CA TYR A 232 8.02 -2.18 11.44
C TYR A 232 8.94 -1.04 11.87
N GLN A 233 8.37 0.14 12.02
CA GLN A 233 9.07 1.28 12.58
C GLN A 233 8.46 1.56 13.95
N PRO A 234 9.24 1.44 15.02
CA PRO A 234 8.79 1.84 16.34
C PRO A 234 8.30 3.28 16.30
N ASP A 235 7.23 3.53 17.03
CA ASP A 235 6.72 4.88 17.13
C ASP A 235 7.81 5.80 17.67
N ARG A 236 8.12 6.86 16.94
CA ARG A 236 9.03 7.89 17.43
C ARG A 236 8.48 8.49 18.70
N THR A 237 9.35 8.82 19.63
CA THR A 237 8.98 9.53 20.85
C THR A 237 8.27 10.83 20.50
N ILE A 238 7.06 11.00 21.00
CA ILE A 238 6.23 12.19 20.83
C ILE A 238 6.49 13.10 22.04
N LYS A 239 7.38 14.06 21.87
CA LYS A 239 7.59 15.10 22.89
C LYS A 239 6.34 15.95 22.99
N THR A 240 5.72 15.97 24.15
CA THR A 240 4.45 16.65 24.39
C THR A 240 4.62 17.64 25.52
N LEU A 241 4.38 18.94 25.26
CA LEU A 241 4.35 19.96 26.30
C LEU A 241 2.94 20.04 26.87
N VAL A 242 2.77 19.79 28.15
CA VAL A 242 1.48 19.84 28.86
C VAL A 242 1.50 21.06 29.76
N VAL A 243 0.64 22.03 29.45
CA VAL A 243 0.56 23.31 30.17
C VAL A 243 -0.64 23.29 31.10
N ASP A 244 -0.35 23.33 32.39
CA ASP A 244 -1.32 23.42 33.45
C ASP A 244 -1.79 24.87 33.64
N GLY A 245 -3.05 25.11 33.36
CA GLY A 245 -3.67 26.44 33.49
C GLY A 245 -4.28 26.70 34.85
N ASP A 246 -4.47 25.66 35.68
CA ASP A 246 -5.03 25.76 37.03
C ASP A 246 -4.26 24.83 38.03
N PRO A 247 -2.95 25.11 38.23
CA PRO A 247 -2.13 24.29 39.09
C PRO A 247 -2.60 24.34 40.55
N ASN A 248 -2.74 23.16 41.18
CA ASN A 248 -3.18 23.04 42.56
C ASN A 248 -2.10 22.39 43.43
N THR A 249 -2.04 22.80 44.69
CA THR A 249 -1.12 22.20 45.71
C THR A 249 -1.51 20.77 46.05
N VAL A 250 -2.77 20.42 45.88
CA VAL A 250 -3.28 19.05 46.02
C VAL A 250 -3.21 18.40 44.64
N GLU A 251 -2.26 17.48 44.45
CA GLU A 251 -1.93 16.92 43.11
C GLU A 251 -3.15 16.47 42.30
N HIS A 252 -4.10 15.75 42.90
CA HIS A 252 -5.25 15.20 42.19
C HIS A 252 -6.33 16.25 41.81
N GLN A 253 -6.17 17.50 42.25
CA GLN A 253 -6.98 18.65 41.90
C GLN A 253 -6.31 19.53 40.82
N SER A 254 -5.12 19.17 40.38
CA SER A 254 -4.44 19.83 39.26
C SER A 254 -5.02 19.33 37.95
N GLU A 255 -5.23 20.24 36.98
CA GLU A 255 -5.78 19.93 35.66
C GLU A 255 -5.05 18.80 34.94
N THR A 256 -3.75 18.67 35.18
CA THR A 256 -2.87 17.76 34.44
C THR A 256 -2.65 16.41 35.12
N PHE A 257 -3.16 16.20 36.35
CA PHE A 257 -2.89 15.01 37.16
C PHE A 257 -3.24 13.68 36.45
N TYR A 258 -4.46 13.58 35.95
CA TYR A 258 -4.92 12.36 35.26
C TYR A 258 -4.30 12.26 33.85
N LEU A 259 -4.13 13.40 33.19
CA LEU A 259 -3.55 13.48 31.86
C LEU A 259 -2.10 12.99 31.84
N GLU A 260 -1.25 13.46 32.74
CA GLU A 260 0.14 13.04 32.87
C GLU A 260 0.25 11.52 32.99
N ARG A 261 -0.54 10.93 33.91
CA ARG A 261 -0.55 9.49 34.13
C ARG A 261 -1.09 8.71 32.95
N ALA A 262 -2.04 9.26 32.23
CA ALA A 262 -2.57 8.63 31.02
C ALA A 262 -1.60 8.72 29.82
N LEU A 263 -0.79 9.78 29.73
CA LEU A 263 0.21 9.93 28.67
C LEU A 263 1.43 9.03 28.91
N ASN A 264 1.86 8.89 30.15
CA ASN A 264 2.99 8.02 30.53
C ASN A 264 2.69 7.16 31.76
N PRO A 265 1.85 6.11 31.62
CA PRO A 265 1.32 5.33 32.76
C PRO A 265 2.38 4.52 33.53
N PHE A 266 3.55 4.28 32.95
CA PHE A 266 4.55 3.36 33.51
C PHE A 266 5.88 4.02 33.85
N THR A 267 6.04 5.33 33.74
CA THR A 267 7.30 6.07 33.97
C THR A 267 8.53 5.44 33.27
N SER A 268 8.29 4.62 32.27
CA SER A 268 9.32 3.89 31.54
C SER A 268 9.23 4.20 30.06
N SER A 269 10.28 3.87 29.31
CA SER A 269 10.36 3.99 27.85
C SER A 269 9.30 3.21 27.06
N LEU A 270 8.27 2.70 27.72
CA LEU A 270 7.19 1.92 27.14
C LEU A 270 6.12 2.80 26.49
N SER A 271 5.91 4.01 27.00
CA SER A 271 5.10 5.01 26.30
C SER A 271 5.98 5.75 25.30
N ASN A 272 5.58 5.77 24.06
CA ASN A 272 6.24 6.63 23.07
C ASN A 272 5.78 8.09 23.13
N ILE A 273 5.05 8.48 24.19
CA ILE A 273 4.72 9.86 24.51
C ILE A 273 5.57 10.28 25.71
N GLU A 274 6.33 11.35 25.53
CA GLU A 274 7.18 11.95 26.57
C GLU A 274 6.56 13.29 26.99
N PRO A 275 5.74 13.32 28.06
CA PRO A 275 5.14 14.55 28.55
C PRO A 275 6.17 15.37 29.32
N THR A 276 6.22 16.66 29.03
CA THR A 276 6.91 17.69 29.83
C THR A 276 5.83 18.57 30.46
N LEU A 277 5.72 18.56 31.75
CA LEU A 277 4.78 19.42 32.49
C LEU A 277 5.32 20.84 32.61
N SER A 278 4.46 21.81 32.45
CA SER A 278 4.75 23.22 32.61
C SER A 278 3.53 23.95 33.17
N THR A 279 3.76 25.00 33.91
CA THR A 279 2.70 25.97 34.24
C THR A 279 2.68 27.10 33.22
N LEU A 280 1.63 27.92 33.22
CA LEU A 280 1.57 29.13 32.37
C LEU A 280 2.74 30.08 32.66
N ALA A 281 3.22 30.18 33.91
CA ALA A 281 4.35 31.00 34.31
C ALA A 281 5.70 30.48 33.73
N GLU A 282 5.80 29.18 33.58
CA GLU A 282 7.00 28.52 33.04
C GLU A 282 6.97 28.30 31.54
N PHE A 283 5.81 28.43 30.90
CA PHE A 283 5.62 28.27 29.48
C PHE A 283 6.66 29.02 28.63
N PRO A 284 7.06 30.26 28.96
CA PRO A 284 8.10 30.99 28.23
C PRO A 284 9.52 30.39 28.28
N LYS A 285 9.78 29.45 29.17
CA LYS A 285 11.08 28.78 29.24
C LYS A 285 11.25 27.72 28.15
N HIS A 286 10.16 27.29 27.51
CA HIS A 286 10.14 26.23 26.52
C HIS A 286 10.22 26.76 25.10
N ASN A 287 11.10 26.15 24.29
CA ASN A 287 11.04 26.34 22.84
C ASN A 287 9.93 25.43 22.27
N LEU A 288 8.85 26.03 21.77
CA LEU A 288 7.68 25.30 21.30
C LEU A 288 7.99 24.31 20.17
N PHE A 289 9.02 24.63 19.34
CA PHE A 289 9.41 23.80 18.20
C PHE A 289 10.15 22.50 18.58
N ASP A 290 10.52 22.34 19.85
CA ASP A 290 11.10 21.09 20.34
C ASP A 290 10.04 20.01 20.60
N TYR A 291 8.76 20.38 20.55
CA TYR A 291 7.63 19.51 20.82
C TYR A 291 6.86 19.18 19.54
N SER A 292 6.23 18.01 19.53
CA SER A 292 5.30 17.59 18.48
C SER A 292 3.86 18.00 18.78
N VAL A 293 3.51 18.02 20.06
CA VAL A 293 2.17 18.37 20.56
C VAL A 293 2.30 19.33 21.74
N ILE A 294 1.46 20.34 21.77
CA ILE A 294 1.27 21.21 22.94
C ILE A 294 -0.18 21.03 23.39
N ILE A 295 -0.35 20.77 24.69
CA ILE A 295 -1.67 20.63 25.32
C ILE A 295 -1.85 21.80 26.28
N LEU A 296 -2.89 22.62 26.07
CA LEU A 296 -3.29 23.68 26.96
C LEU A 296 -4.49 23.19 27.80
N CYS A 297 -4.28 22.98 29.08
CA CYS A 297 -5.31 22.49 30.00
C CYS A 297 -5.87 23.66 30.79
N ASN A 298 -7.14 24.02 30.59
CA ASN A 298 -7.85 25.09 31.33
C ASN A 298 -7.03 26.40 31.45
N ALA A 299 -6.27 26.75 30.40
CA ALA A 299 -5.37 27.89 30.45
C ALA A 299 -6.11 29.22 30.28
N ASN A 300 -5.89 30.20 31.19
CA ASN A 300 -6.56 31.50 31.13
C ASN A 300 -6.09 32.31 29.93
N LYS A 301 -4.87 32.86 30.01
CA LYS A 301 -4.23 33.68 28.98
C LYS A 301 -2.79 33.23 28.80
N LEU A 302 -2.34 33.20 27.56
CA LEU A 302 -0.93 32.95 27.29
C LEU A 302 -0.09 34.16 27.66
N PRO A 303 1.17 33.96 28.03
CA PRO A 303 2.14 35.04 28.18
C PRO A 303 2.24 35.87 26.90
N LEU A 304 2.51 37.18 27.04
CA LEU A 304 2.53 38.13 25.93
C LEU A 304 3.51 37.67 24.82
N GLY A 305 3.00 37.62 23.59
CA GLY A 305 3.75 37.23 22.39
C GLY A 305 3.75 35.72 22.11
N TYR A 306 3.35 34.87 23.07
CA TYR A 306 3.32 33.42 22.89
C TYR A 306 2.10 32.96 22.08
N GLU A 307 1.06 33.74 21.98
CA GLU A 307 -0.04 33.51 21.07
C GLU A 307 0.44 33.46 19.61
N GLN A 308 1.38 34.33 19.21
CA GLN A 308 1.95 34.33 17.86
C GLN A 308 2.93 33.18 17.64
N GLU A 309 3.73 32.84 18.65
CA GLU A 309 4.63 31.69 18.57
C GLU A 309 3.84 30.36 18.47
N LEU A 310 2.73 30.26 19.20
CA LEU A 310 1.83 29.10 19.13
C LEU A 310 1.16 28.99 17.75
N GLU A 311 0.74 30.14 17.18
CA GLU A 311 0.22 30.19 15.82
C GLU A 311 1.28 29.69 14.81
N LYS A 312 2.53 30.21 14.89
CA LYS A 312 3.63 29.76 14.03
C LYS A 312 3.92 28.27 14.20
N PHE A 313 3.89 27.76 15.44
CA PHE A 313 4.07 26.36 15.75
C PHE A 313 3.03 25.50 15.01
N VAL A 314 1.74 25.83 15.10
CA VAL A 314 0.66 25.13 14.43
C VAL A 314 0.82 25.23 12.90
N LEU A 315 1.02 26.43 12.36
CA LEU A 315 1.17 26.64 10.92
C LEU A 315 2.33 25.84 10.31
N ARG A 316 3.38 25.58 11.07
CA ARG A 316 4.54 24.77 10.64
C ARG A 316 4.34 23.26 10.75
N GLY A 317 3.25 22.80 11.39
CA GLY A 317 2.93 21.37 11.47
C GLY A 317 2.85 20.80 12.88
N GLY A 318 3.03 21.63 13.92
CA GLY A 318 2.78 21.24 15.30
C GLY A 318 1.31 20.99 15.57
N ALA A 319 1.01 20.16 16.56
CA ALA A 319 -0.35 19.90 17.00
C ALA A 319 -0.67 20.63 18.30
N LEU A 320 -1.81 21.28 18.32
CA LEU A 320 -2.33 21.98 19.48
C LEU A 320 -3.60 21.26 19.98
N PHE A 321 -3.56 20.77 21.21
CA PHE A 321 -4.73 20.21 21.88
C PHE A 321 -5.16 21.17 22.99
N ILE A 322 -6.39 21.59 23.01
CA ILE A 322 -6.92 22.53 23.99
C ILE A 322 -8.05 21.86 24.77
N THR A 323 -8.00 21.91 26.09
CA THR A 323 -9.13 21.58 26.95
C THR A 323 -9.62 22.84 27.65
N LEU A 324 -10.90 23.01 27.69
CA LEU A 324 -11.53 24.19 28.28
C LEU A 324 -11.93 23.93 29.71
N GLY A 325 -12.06 24.99 30.48
CA GLY A 325 -12.48 24.94 31.89
C GLY A 325 -12.87 26.32 32.42
N ASN A 326 -12.99 26.42 33.75
CA ASN A 326 -13.46 27.61 34.44
C ASN A 326 -12.48 28.80 34.40
N GLN A 327 -11.18 28.54 34.16
CA GLN A 327 -10.16 29.59 34.07
C GLN A 327 -10.08 30.25 32.67
N VAL A 328 -10.63 29.62 31.65
CA VAL A 328 -10.49 30.05 30.24
C VAL A 328 -11.12 31.45 30.01
N ASP A 329 -10.30 32.39 29.53
CA ASP A 329 -10.78 33.70 29.08
C ASP A 329 -11.23 33.63 27.60
N ALA A 330 -12.55 33.45 27.39
CA ALA A 330 -13.12 33.34 26.05
C ALA A 330 -12.80 34.54 25.14
N LYS A 331 -12.71 35.75 25.70
CA LYS A 331 -12.35 36.94 24.95
C LYS A 331 -10.93 36.87 24.41
N PHE A 332 -9.99 36.49 25.28
CA PHE A 332 -8.60 36.30 24.88
C PHE A 332 -8.47 35.24 23.76
N TYR A 333 -9.10 34.08 23.92
CA TYR A 333 -9.07 33.01 22.92
C TYR A 333 -9.66 33.45 21.58
N ASN A 334 -10.80 34.14 21.62
CA ASN A 334 -11.47 34.61 20.43
C ASN A 334 -10.68 35.69 19.67
N GLU A 335 -10.00 36.58 20.39
CA GLU A 335 -9.24 37.69 19.80
C GLU A 335 -7.81 37.31 19.40
N LYS A 336 -7.11 36.54 20.25
CA LYS A 336 -5.68 36.27 20.09
C LYS A 336 -5.36 34.94 19.41
N LEU A 337 -6.21 33.92 19.58
CA LEU A 337 -6.05 32.62 18.94
C LEU A 337 -7.04 32.42 17.78
N GLY A 338 -7.76 33.44 17.39
CA GLY A 338 -8.80 33.39 16.36
C GLY A 338 -8.33 32.88 15.01
N ASN A 339 -7.05 33.06 14.66
CA ASN A 339 -6.49 32.60 13.39
C ASN A 339 -6.35 31.08 13.30
N ILE A 340 -6.26 30.39 14.47
CA ILE A 340 -6.09 28.95 14.54
C ILE A 340 -7.30 28.21 15.09
N LEU A 341 -8.16 28.90 15.88
CA LEU A 341 -9.39 28.32 16.42
C LEU A 341 -10.54 28.38 15.42
N PRO A 342 -11.16 27.24 15.09
CA PRO A 342 -12.24 27.18 14.09
C PRO A 342 -13.59 27.67 14.65
N VAL A 343 -13.68 27.90 15.95
CA VAL A 343 -14.90 28.27 16.68
C VAL A 343 -14.69 29.47 17.58
N LEU A 344 -15.80 30.15 17.90
CA LEU A 344 -15.86 31.18 18.94
C LEU A 344 -16.32 30.55 20.24
N LEU A 345 -15.58 30.78 21.31
CA LEU A 345 -15.97 30.41 22.68
C LEU A 345 -17.03 31.39 23.17
N LYS A 346 -18.11 30.90 23.74
CA LYS A 346 -19.22 31.73 24.27
C LYS A 346 -19.20 31.78 25.80
N SER A 347 -19.80 30.81 26.44
CA SER A 347 -19.96 30.74 27.89
C SER A 347 -19.96 29.29 28.35
N VAL A 348 -19.69 29.09 29.62
CA VAL A 348 -19.89 27.80 30.29
C VAL A 348 -21.38 27.48 30.32
N HIS A 349 -21.74 26.30 29.88
CA HIS A 349 -23.06 25.70 30.02
C HIS A 349 -23.01 24.65 31.13
N GLN A 350 -23.73 24.91 32.23
CA GLN A 350 -23.87 23.98 33.34
C GLN A 350 -25.19 23.24 33.18
N VAL A 351 -25.16 21.93 33.34
CA VAL A 351 -26.36 21.10 33.40
C VAL A 351 -27.04 21.38 34.76
N ALA A 352 -28.34 21.67 34.73
CA ALA A 352 -29.07 21.93 35.95
C ALA A 352 -29.07 20.69 36.88
N MET A 353 -29.11 20.92 38.18
CA MET A 353 -28.94 19.86 39.21
C MET A 353 -30.00 18.75 39.11
N ASN A 354 -31.14 19.04 38.49
CA ASN A 354 -32.24 18.08 38.30
C ASN A 354 -32.29 17.49 36.86
N ASP A 355 -31.39 17.90 35.97
CA ASP A 355 -31.33 17.40 34.61
C ASP A 355 -30.33 16.25 34.51
N GLU A 356 -30.50 15.37 33.53
CA GLU A 356 -29.56 14.30 33.23
C GLU A 356 -28.23 14.88 32.74
N PRO A 357 -27.08 14.35 33.20
CA PRO A 357 -25.78 14.73 32.71
C PRO A 357 -25.68 14.53 31.19
N LEU A 358 -24.88 15.36 30.50
CA LEU A 358 -24.61 15.16 29.09
C LEU A 358 -23.71 13.93 28.91
N GLN A 359 -24.02 13.13 27.90
CA GLN A 359 -23.27 11.94 27.52
C GLN A 359 -22.62 12.11 26.16
N LEU A 360 -21.54 11.38 25.88
CA LEU A 360 -20.91 11.40 24.56
C LEU A 360 -21.75 10.60 23.56
N LEU A 361 -22.03 11.18 22.41
CA LEU A 361 -22.63 10.50 21.27
C LEU A 361 -21.56 10.30 20.21
N ILE A 362 -21.04 9.08 20.12
CA ILE A 362 -20.03 8.69 19.15
C ILE A 362 -20.73 7.89 18.06
N LYS A 363 -20.84 8.47 16.87
CA LYS A 363 -21.39 7.76 15.70
C LYS A 363 -20.32 6.86 15.11
N PRO A 364 -20.68 5.68 14.54
CA PRO A 364 -19.76 4.90 13.72
C PRO A 364 -19.13 5.80 12.65
N SER A 365 -17.85 6.00 12.74
CA SER A 365 -17.14 7.03 12.00
C SER A 365 -15.94 6.41 11.29
N LYS A 366 -15.61 6.90 10.09
CA LYS A 366 -14.35 6.60 9.42
C LYS A 366 -13.16 7.37 10.01
N HIS A 367 -13.37 8.07 11.13
CA HIS A 367 -12.31 8.86 11.76
C HIS A 367 -11.18 7.95 12.27
N PRO A 368 -9.89 8.22 11.94
CA PRO A 368 -8.77 7.31 12.25
C PRO A 368 -8.60 6.99 13.73
N VAL A 369 -9.01 7.90 14.63
CA VAL A 369 -8.95 7.66 16.07
C VAL A 369 -10.09 6.78 16.55
N LEU A 370 -11.28 6.93 15.97
CA LEU A 370 -12.51 6.29 16.48
C LEU A 370 -12.80 4.93 15.85
N ASN A 371 -12.37 4.71 14.60
CA ASN A 371 -12.67 3.48 13.86
C ASN A 371 -11.99 2.20 14.39
N ILE A 372 -11.10 2.33 15.35
CA ILE A 372 -10.35 1.21 15.95
C ILE A 372 -10.99 0.77 17.29
N PHE A 373 -11.84 1.62 17.91
CA PHE A 373 -12.57 1.21 19.10
C PHE A 373 -13.66 0.21 18.72
N GLU A 374 -13.70 -0.89 19.46
CA GLU A 374 -14.76 -1.88 19.33
C GLU A 374 -16.09 -1.26 19.77
N GLU A 375 -17.17 -1.78 19.24
CA GLU A 375 -18.53 -1.27 19.52
C GLU A 375 -18.83 -1.25 21.02
N GLN A 376 -18.36 -2.27 21.76
CA GLN A 376 -18.49 -2.33 23.21
C GLN A 376 -17.79 -1.15 23.91
N THR A 377 -16.57 -0.79 23.49
CA THR A 377 -15.83 0.36 24.05
C THR A 377 -16.54 1.68 23.77
N LEU A 378 -17.13 1.82 22.57
CA LEU A 378 -17.93 3.01 22.21
C LEU A 378 -19.21 3.11 23.05
N GLU A 379 -19.85 1.99 23.39
CA GLU A 379 -20.99 1.96 24.31
C GLU A 379 -20.57 2.33 25.74
N GLU A 380 -19.44 1.85 26.22
CA GLU A 380 -18.89 2.23 27.54
C GLU A 380 -18.62 3.74 27.62
N MET A 381 -18.18 4.37 26.53
CA MET A 381 -17.97 5.82 26.48
C MET A 381 -19.26 6.63 26.58
N LYS A 382 -20.41 6.06 26.29
CA LYS A 382 -21.71 6.72 26.50
C LYS A 382 -22.09 6.87 27.97
N SER A 383 -21.49 6.09 28.87
CA SER A 383 -21.72 6.21 30.31
C SER A 383 -20.94 7.35 30.97
N ILE A 384 -20.13 8.09 30.20
CA ILE A 384 -19.36 9.21 30.72
C ILE A 384 -20.29 10.40 30.92
N GLU A 385 -20.29 10.98 32.13
CA GLU A 385 -21.17 12.05 32.53
C GLU A 385 -20.45 13.39 32.51
N PHE A 386 -21.04 14.38 31.85
CA PHE A 386 -20.58 15.76 31.81
C PHE A 386 -21.61 16.69 32.47
N HIS A 387 -21.16 17.41 33.49
CA HIS A 387 -22.00 18.37 34.23
C HIS A 387 -21.78 19.81 33.76
N SER A 388 -20.66 20.07 33.10
CA SER A 388 -20.36 21.39 32.55
C SER A 388 -19.58 21.26 31.22
N ILE A 389 -19.90 22.12 30.29
CA ILE A 389 -19.23 22.21 28.99
C ILE A 389 -19.09 23.67 28.58
N TYR A 390 -18.17 23.94 27.67
CA TYR A 390 -18.08 25.25 27.03
C TYR A 390 -18.95 25.31 25.78
N SER A 391 -19.86 26.26 25.68
CA SER A 391 -20.65 26.51 24.47
C SER A 391 -19.79 27.18 23.41
N VAL A 392 -19.86 26.70 22.19
CA VAL A 392 -19.08 27.20 21.06
C VAL A 392 -19.96 27.44 19.84
N VAL A 393 -19.54 28.37 18.98
CA VAL A 393 -20.21 28.66 17.71
C VAL A 393 -19.18 28.70 16.58
N ALA A 394 -19.51 28.15 15.43
CA ALA A 394 -18.65 28.16 14.26
C ALA A 394 -18.25 29.61 13.87
N ARG A 395 -17.00 29.80 13.47
CA ARG A 395 -16.57 31.03 12.80
C ARG A 395 -17.00 30.98 11.34
N GLU A 396 -17.30 32.14 10.77
CA GLU A 396 -17.54 32.26 9.33
C GLU A 396 -16.34 31.72 8.54
N ASP A 397 -16.59 30.99 7.47
CA ASP A 397 -15.60 30.37 6.57
C ASP A 397 -14.63 29.37 7.22
N SER A 398 -14.81 28.98 8.48
CA SER A 398 -13.96 27.98 9.13
C SER A 398 -14.30 26.56 8.69
N LYS A 399 -13.24 25.76 8.43
CA LYS A 399 -13.36 24.33 8.10
C LYS A 399 -12.94 23.50 9.30
N PHE A 400 -13.86 22.72 9.84
CA PHE A 400 -13.60 21.80 10.94
C PHE A 400 -14.52 20.58 10.88
N THR A 401 -14.19 19.58 11.66
CA THR A 401 -15.03 18.40 11.89
C THR A 401 -15.37 18.28 13.37
N THR A 402 -16.49 17.64 13.68
CA THR A 402 -16.92 17.31 15.03
C THR A 402 -17.01 15.80 15.20
N PRO A 403 -15.88 15.10 15.41
CA PRO A 403 -15.85 13.64 15.52
C PRO A 403 -16.73 13.11 16.66
N ILE A 404 -16.88 13.90 17.72
CA ILE A 404 -17.64 13.54 18.92
C ILE A 404 -18.59 14.69 19.26
N VAL A 405 -19.86 14.37 19.54
CA VAL A 405 -20.87 15.31 20.00
C VAL A 405 -21.47 14.83 21.31
N PHE A 406 -22.13 15.74 22.05
CA PHE A 406 -22.92 15.36 23.22
C PHE A 406 -24.34 14.89 22.86
N SER A 407 -25.02 14.29 23.82
CA SER A 407 -26.41 13.82 23.69
C SER A 407 -27.39 14.93 23.26
N ASN A 408 -27.10 16.18 23.59
CA ASN A 408 -27.89 17.36 23.17
C ASN A 408 -27.50 17.90 21.78
N GLY A 409 -26.57 17.24 21.07
CA GLY A 409 -26.10 17.62 19.73
C GLY A 409 -25.00 18.69 19.71
N LEU A 410 -24.59 19.24 20.85
CA LEU A 410 -23.46 20.18 20.91
C LEU A 410 -22.13 19.45 20.66
N PRO A 411 -21.14 20.13 20.05
CA PRO A 411 -19.82 19.52 19.83
C PRO A 411 -19.13 19.22 21.18
N ALA A 412 -18.60 18.00 21.33
CA ALA A 412 -17.75 17.63 22.46
C ALA A 412 -16.26 17.76 22.10
N LEU A 413 -15.92 17.38 20.87
CA LEU A 413 -14.57 17.51 20.35
C LEU A 413 -14.62 18.05 18.92
N ILE A 414 -13.76 19.04 18.67
CA ILE A 414 -13.67 19.75 17.40
C ILE A 414 -12.25 19.59 16.87
N GLU A 415 -12.12 19.22 15.60
CA GLU A 415 -10.85 19.10 14.91
C GLU A 415 -10.80 20.03 13.71
N SER A 416 -9.70 20.78 13.59
CA SER A 416 -9.41 21.59 12.41
C SER A 416 -7.94 21.45 12.01
N THR A 417 -7.66 21.85 10.77
CA THR A 417 -6.30 21.95 10.24
C THR A 417 -5.99 23.43 9.98
N SER A 418 -4.89 23.92 10.53
CA SER A 418 -4.40 25.28 10.29
C SER A 418 -2.97 25.21 9.77
N GLY A 419 -2.75 25.69 8.54
CA GLY A 419 -1.49 25.51 7.84
C GLY A 419 -1.15 24.01 7.63
N LYS A 420 -0.08 23.55 8.26
CA LYS A 420 0.36 22.14 8.23
C LYS A 420 0.02 21.38 9.51
N GLY A 421 -0.43 22.08 10.55
CA GLY A 421 -0.71 21.52 11.86
C GLY A 421 -2.18 21.24 12.10
N LYS A 422 -2.44 20.67 13.25
CA LYS A 422 -3.79 20.30 13.72
C LYS A 422 -4.14 21.07 14.98
N VAL A 423 -5.38 21.47 15.10
CA VAL A 423 -5.96 22.02 16.31
C VAL A 423 -7.11 21.13 16.74
N ILE A 424 -7.05 20.63 17.96
CA ILE A 424 -8.07 19.82 18.59
C ILE A 424 -8.56 20.58 19.81
N LEU A 425 -9.86 20.78 19.88
CA LEU A 425 -10.51 21.46 20.98
C LEU A 425 -11.49 20.50 21.66
N PHE A 426 -11.26 20.20 22.93
CA PHE A 426 -12.19 19.49 23.79
C PHE A 426 -12.91 20.51 24.68
N VAL A 427 -14.22 20.57 24.60
CA VAL A 427 -15.00 21.67 25.20
C VAL A 427 -15.34 21.45 26.69
N SER A 428 -14.63 20.56 27.35
CA SER A 428 -14.73 20.29 28.80
C SER A 428 -13.33 20.22 29.41
N THR A 429 -13.26 20.02 30.75
CA THR A 429 -12.00 19.84 31.44
C THR A 429 -11.43 18.44 31.21
N ILE A 430 -10.12 18.28 31.41
CA ILE A 430 -9.42 16.99 31.28
C ILE A 430 -9.18 16.36 32.66
N ASP A 431 -9.65 17.02 33.72
CA ASP A 431 -9.71 16.57 35.08
C ASP A 431 -11.15 16.16 35.50
N ARG A 432 -11.44 16.10 36.80
CA ARG A 432 -12.75 15.69 37.33
C ARG A 432 -13.70 16.83 37.65
N ASP A 433 -13.34 18.08 37.39
CA ASP A 433 -14.16 19.22 37.80
C ASP A 433 -15.49 19.28 37.04
N TRP A 434 -15.49 18.96 35.75
CA TRP A 434 -16.68 19.08 34.91
C TRP A 434 -17.25 17.73 34.44
N ASN A 435 -16.51 16.63 34.62
CA ASN A 435 -16.90 15.32 34.11
C ASN A 435 -16.22 14.17 34.88
N ASN A 436 -16.69 12.95 34.70
CA ASN A 436 -16.08 11.75 35.29
C ASN A 436 -15.18 10.98 34.31
N PHE A 437 -14.86 11.54 33.13
CA PHE A 437 -14.10 10.86 32.08
C PHE A 437 -12.69 10.44 32.52
N PRO A 438 -11.90 11.26 33.23
CA PRO A 438 -10.52 10.91 33.60
C PRO A 438 -10.35 9.65 34.42
N ILE A 439 -11.41 9.20 35.10
CA ILE A 439 -11.40 7.97 35.92
C ILE A 439 -11.99 6.75 35.18
N GLN A 440 -12.43 6.92 33.95
CA GLN A 440 -12.97 5.82 33.17
C GLN A 440 -11.85 5.01 32.49
N PRO A 441 -11.99 3.70 32.37
CA PRO A 441 -10.97 2.85 31.70
C PRO A 441 -10.65 3.26 30.26
N THR A 442 -11.61 3.88 29.59
CA THR A 442 -11.50 4.35 28.21
C THR A 442 -10.69 5.64 28.04
N PHE A 443 -10.43 6.38 29.13
CA PHE A 443 -9.69 7.65 29.09
C PHE A 443 -8.26 7.49 28.58
N LEU A 444 -7.51 6.55 29.14
CA LEU A 444 -6.12 6.30 28.78
C LEU A 444 -5.96 5.96 27.28
N PRO A 445 -6.64 4.96 26.72
CA PRO A 445 -6.50 4.66 25.30
C PRO A 445 -7.02 5.78 24.39
N TRP A 446 -8.04 6.53 24.85
CA TRP A 446 -8.60 7.66 24.10
C TRP A 446 -7.58 8.79 23.96
N ILE A 447 -7.02 9.28 25.06
CA ILE A 447 -6.09 10.43 25.03
C ILE A 447 -4.79 10.08 24.30
N GLN A 448 -4.23 8.90 24.53
CA GLN A 448 -3.02 8.46 23.83
C GLN A 448 -3.21 8.41 22.31
N ARG A 449 -4.38 7.96 21.86
CA ARG A 449 -4.68 7.92 20.42
C ARG A 449 -4.82 9.31 19.82
N TRP A 450 -5.49 10.21 20.50
CA TRP A 450 -5.62 11.60 20.03
C TRP A 450 -4.25 12.28 19.93
N ILE A 451 -3.38 12.09 20.93
CA ILE A 451 -2.03 12.66 20.89
C ILE A 451 -1.19 12.03 19.77
N LYS A 452 -1.21 10.71 19.64
CA LYS A 452 -0.51 10.03 18.54
C LYS A 452 -1.01 10.48 17.16
N TYR A 453 -2.29 10.55 16.99
CA TYR A 453 -2.92 11.02 15.76
C TYR A 453 -2.56 12.47 15.44
N SER A 454 -2.59 13.34 16.44
CA SER A 454 -2.26 14.77 16.29
C SER A 454 -0.81 14.99 15.90
N ALA A 455 0.11 14.29 16.59
CA ALA A 455 1.55 14.41 16.39
C ALA A 455 2.02 13.97 15.00
N ARG A 456 1.32 12.99 14.40
CA ARG A 456 1.80 12.34 13.18
C ARG A 456 1.31 13.00 11.91
N GLY A 457 0.26 13.82 11.95
CA GLY A 457 -0.44 14.19 10.74
C GLY A 457 -0.92 12.96 9.96
N LEU A 458 -1.50 13.14 8.80
CA LEU A 458 -1.92 12.02 7.93
C LEU A 458 -0.73 11.27 7.29
N ASP A 459 0.50 11.78 7.46
CA ASP A 459 1.69 11.35 6.71
C ASP A 459 2.51 10.24 7.38
N SER A 460 2.16 9.78 8.58
CA SER A 460 2.96 8.78 9.30
C SER A 460 2.59 7.33 9.01
N LEU A 461 1.90 7.07 7.90
CA LEU A 461 1.63 5.72 7.41
C LEU A 461 2.81 5.15 6.59
N ILE A 462 4.05 5.30 7.09
CA ILE A 462 5.23 4.65 6.51
C ILE A 462 5.18 3.10 6.67
N GLN A 463 4.18 2.57 7.33
CA GLN A 463 3.96 1.13 7.46
C GLN A 463 3.06 0.55 6.35
N LYS A 464 2.92 1.22 5.23
CA LYS A 464 2.12 0.69 4.15
C LYS A 464 2.89 -0.42 3.44
N GLU A 465 2.42 -1.63 3.60
CA GLU A 465 2.75 -2.70 2.68
C GLU A 465 2.20 -2.32 1.31
N LEU A 466 3.08 -2.24 0.33
CA LEU A 466 2.73 -1.97 -1.05
C LEU A 466 2.73 -3.27 -1.85
N LEU A 467 1.89 -3.33 -2.86
CA LEU A 467 1.97 -4.35 -3.89
C LEU A 467 2.87 -3.87 -5.03
N VAL A 468 3.45 -4.82 -5.75
CA VAL A 468 4.29 -4.53 -6.92
C VAL A 468 3.56 -3.61 -7.91
N GLY A 469 4.19 -2.48 -8.23
CA GLY A 469 3.65 -1.46 -9.14
C GLY A 469 2.86 -0.35 -8.47
N GLU A 470 2.54 -0.44 -7.17
CA GLU A 470 1.92 0.65 -6.44
C GLU A 470 2.92 1.76 -6.14
N SER A 471 2.46 3.01 -6.17
CA SER A 471 3.30 4.17 -5.88
C SER A 471 3.50 4.35 -4.39
N PHE A 472 4.73 4.57 -3.96
CA PHE A 472 5.07 4.98 -2.61
C PHE A 472 5.12 6.49 -2.50
N ASN A 473 4.36 7.05 -1.56
CA ASN A 473 4.34 8.48 -1.27
C ASN A 473 5.03 8.72 0.07
N TRP A 474 6.04 9.57 0.07
CA TRP A 474 6.79 9.90 1.27
C TRP A 474 7.05 11.38 1.38
N ARG A 475 6.73 11.93 2.54
CA ARG A 475 7.04 13.30 2.90
C ARG A 475 8.14 13.32 3.94
N PHE A 476 9.25 13.94 3.63
CA PHE A 476 10.40 14.00 4.55
C PHE A 476 10.43 15.30 5.36
N SER A 477 11.19 15.27 6.48
CA SER A 477 11.27 16.36 7.45
C SER A 477 11.75 17.69 6.83
N PRO A 478 11.26 18.85 7.32
CA PRO A 478 11.66 20.17 6.84
C PRO A 478 13.16 20.49 6.94
N GLU A 479 13.84 19.87 7.88
CA GLU A 479 15.27 20.08 8.12
C GLU A 479 16.16 19.41 7.07
N ASN A 480 15.59 18.56 6.22
CA ASN A 480 16.30 17.72 5.27
C ASN A 480 16.03 18.15 3.83
N ASN A 481 17.08 18.46 3.08
CA ASN A 481 16.96 18.91 1.71
C ASN A 481 17.04 17.78 0.67
N LYS A 482 17.52 16.60 1.04
CA LYS A 482 17.71 15.46 0.13
C LYS A 482 17.23 14.15 0.77
N ALA A 483 16.60 13.33 -0.03
CA ALA A 483 16.15 12.01 0.36
C ALA A 483 16.53 10.98 -0.71
N PHE A 484 16.89 9.78 -0.26
CA PHE A 484 17.30 8.68 -1.12
C PHE A 484 16.52 7.41 -0.78
N ILE A 485 16.27 6.60 -1.78
CA ILE A 485 15.66 5.28 -1.63
C ILE A 485 16.67 4.24 -2.08
N VAL A 486 16.95 3.27 -1.23
CA VAL A 486 17.75 2.09 -1.58
C VAL A 486 16.80 0.94 -1.87
N THR A 487 16.88 0.44 -3.09
CA THR A 487 16.03 -0.68 -3.53
C THR A 487 16.52 -2.02 -2.95
N PRO A 488 15.72 -3.10 -2.99
CA PRO A 488 16.13 -4.42 -2.55
C PRO A 488 17.39 -4.96 -3.25
N GLY A 489 17.66 -4.49 -4.48
CA GLY A 489 18.89 -4.81 -5.22
C GLY A 489 20.09 -3.92 -4.91
N GLY A 490 20.02 -3.05 -3.89
CA GLY A 490 21.10 -2.15 -3.50
C GLY A 490 21.27 -0.89 -4.37
N LYS A 491 20.39 -0.66 -5.34
CA LYS A 491 20.44 0.55 -6.18
C LYS A 491 19.98 1.76 -5.38
N ILE A 492 20.77 2.83 -5.37
CA ILE A 492 20.44 4.11 -4.74
C ILE A 492 19.74 4.99 -5.76
N ILE A 493 18.58 5.51 -5.40
CA ILE A 493 17.75 6.36 -6.25
C ILE A 493 17.43 7.64 -5.46
N ALA A 494 17.62 8.81 -6.08
CA ALA A 494 17.10 10.08 -5.58
C ALA A 494 15.87 10.46 -6.41
N PRO A 495 14.67 10.15 -5.94
CA PRO A 495 13.47 10.51 -6.68
C PRO A 495 13.26 12.03 -6.68
N PRO A 496 12.64 12.59 -7.73
CA PRO A 496 12.31 14.01 -7.72
C PRO A 496 11.33 14.31 -6.59
N SER A 497 11.54 15.40 -5.88
CA SER A 497 10.66 15.85 -4.81
C SER A 497 10.04 17.20 -5.15
N VAL A 498 8.73 17.32 -4.90
CA VAL A 498 8.01 18.59 -4.98
C VAL A 498 7.46 18.89 -3.60
N ASP A 499 7.75 20.04 -3.05
CA ASP A 499 7.35 20.45 -1.68
C ASP A 499 7.65 19.38 -0.61
N ARG A 500 8.82 18.73 -0.72
CA ARG A 500 9.28 17.62 0.15
C ARG A 500 8.44 16.37 0.07
N ASN A 501 7.59 16.28 -0.91
CA ASN A 501 6.83 15.07 -1.19
C ASN A 501 7.50 14.30 -2.33
N ILE A 502 7.80 13.02 -2.07
CA ILE A 502 8.35 12.08 -3.05
C ILE A 502 7.25 11.13 -3.45
N ILE A 503 7.06 11.00 -4.77
CA ILE A 503 6.22 9.95 -5.35
C ILE A 503 7.15 8.98 -6.08
N PHE A 504 7.41 7.85 -5.44
CA PHE A 504 8.26 6.80 -6.01
C PHE A 504 7.40 5.73 -6.69
N LYS A 505 7.60 5.54 -8.01
CA LYS A 505 6.79 4.64 -8.84
C LYS A 505 7.52 3.36 -9.25
N ASP A 506 8.84 3.27 -9.04
CA ASP A 506 9.64 2.11 -9.46
C ASP A 506 9.65 1.01 -8.37
N THR A 507 8.47 0.50 -8.05
CA THR A 507 8.21 -0.54 -7.04
C THR A 507 7.99 -1.91 -7.67
N TYR A 508 8.69 -2.22 -8.75
CA TYR A 508 8.49 -3.47 -9.49
C TYR A 508 9.30 -4.66 -8.98
N ILE A 509 10.15 -4.45 -8.00
CA ILE A 509 10.97 -5.49 -7.37
C ILE A 509 10.43 -5.73 -5.96
N PRO A 510 9.93 -6.92 -5.62
CA PRO A 510 9.54 -7.25 -4.26
C PRO A 510 10.73 -7.18 -3.31
N GLY A 511 10.49 -6.74 -2.09
CA GLY A 511 11.52 -6.65 -1.08
C GLY A 511 11.38 -5.44 -0.17
N ILE A 512 12.44 -5.18 0.59
CA ILE A 512 12.53 -4.11 1.55
C ILE A 512 13.26 -2.93 0.90
N TYR A 513 12.60 -1.77 0.89
CA TYR A 513 13.15 -0.50 0.43
C TYR A 513 13.52 0.32 1.66
N GLN A 514 14.74 0.85 1.69
CA GLN A 514 15.23 1.67 2.80
C GLN A 514 15.19 3.15 2.43
N LEU A 515 14.78 3.99 3.36
CA LEU A 515 14.64 5.43 3.20
C LEU A 515 15.77 6.14 3.95
N TYR A 516 16.46 7.03 3.28
CA TYR A 516 17.54 7.81 3.87
C TYR A 516 17.27 9.30 3.70
N GLN A 517 17.56 10.06 4.76
CA GLN A 517 17.49 11.53 4.78
C GLN A 517 18.85 12.08 5.16
N ASN A 518 19.25 13.23 4.59
CA ASN A 518 20.48 13.93 4.96
C ASN A 518 21.75 13.08 4.98
N ALA A 519 21.91 12.13 4.08
CA ALA A 519 23.23 11.55 3.85
C ALA A 519 24.18 12.67 3.39
N ARG A 520 24.83 13.37 4.34
CA ARG A 520 25.95 14.26 4.02
C ARG A 520 27.03 13.39 3.40
N THR A 521 27.15 13.46 2.09
CA THR A 521 28.33 12.90 1.42
C THR A 521 29.51 13.73 1.87
N SER A 522 30.35 13.15 2.74
CA SER A 522 31.67 13.68 2.99
C SER A 522 32.39 13.76 1.63
N ASN A 523 32.79 14.99 1.21
CA ASN A 523 33.69 15.27 0.09
C ASN A 523 33.14 15.24 -1.35
N SER A 524 31.97 15.76 -1.65
CA SER A 524 31.74 16.17 -3.05
C SER A 524 31.36 17.64 -3.17
N LYS A 525 32.24 18.42 -3.79
CA LYS A 525 32.04 19.82 -4.21
C LYS A 525 31.06 19.95 -5.39
N SER A 526 30.38 18.89 -5.81
CA SER A 526 29.39 18.93 -6.88
C SER A 526 28.02 18.50 -6.36
N GLU A 527 27.06 19.39 -6.40
CA GLU A 527 25.67 19.24 -5.92
C GLU A 527 24.80 18.27 -6.72
N THR A 528 25.33 17.60 -7.73
CA THR A 528 24.55 16.87 -8.74
C THR A 528 24.80 15.36 -8.84
N SER A 529 25.78 14.80 -8.14
CA SER A 529 26.07 13.35 -8.22
C SER A 529 25.37 12.54 -7.13
N LEU A 530 24.68 11.46 -7.54
CA LEU A 530 24.17 10.43 -6.63
C LEU A 530 25.35 9.79 -5.88
N PRO A 531 25.20 9.49 -4.57
CA PRO A 531 26.24 8.76 -3.87
C PRO A 531 26.37 7.36 -4.49
N THR A 532 27.59 6.98 -4.84
CA THR A 532 27.91 5.64 -5.38
C THR A 532 27.85 4.56 -4.32
N SER A 533 27.91 4.95 -3.03
CA SER A 533 27.74 4.06 -1.87
C SER A 533 27.10 4.86 -0.73
N LEU A 534 26.36 4.15 0.13
CA LEU A 534 25.85 4.74 1.37
C LEU A 534 27.01 5.12 2.28
N PRO A 535 26.97 6.29 2.95
CA PRO A 535 27.96 6.64 3.95
C PRO A 535 27.96 5.61 5.08
N HIS A 536 29.12 5.15 5.51
CA HIS A 536 29.25 4.27 6.66
C HIS A 536 28.62 4.89 7.91
N GLY A 537 27.80 4.14 8.62
CA GLY A 537 27.20 4.55 9.90
C GLY A 537 25.93 5.40 9.79
N VAL A 538 25.34 5.59 8.60
CA VAL A 538 24.05 6.26 8.46
C VAL A 538 22.93 5.23 8.57
N GLU A 539 22.10 5.37 9.61
CA GLU A 539 20.91 4.53 9.77
C GLU A 539 19.77 5.02 8.83
N PRO A 540 18.94 4.09 8.33
CA PRO A 540 17.80 4.47 7.52
C PRO A 540 16.78 5.24 8.36
N ALA A 541 16.22 6.30 7.81
CA ALA A 541 15.14 7.07 8.42
C ALA A 541 13.83 6.27 8.51
N GLY A 542 13.72 5.18 7.74
CA GLY A 542 12.60 4.26 7.72
C GLY A 542 12.75 3.23 6.61
N SER A 543 11.74 2.39 6.47
CA SER A 543 11.65 1.40 5.39
C SER A 543 10.20 1.19 5.00
N PHE A 544 9.97 0.77 3.76
CA PHE A 544 8.70 0.23 3.30
C PHE A 544 8.92 -1.06 2.55
N THR A 545 7.89 -1.87 2.42
CA THR A 545 7.97 -3.15 1.75
C THR A 545 7.09 -3.20 0.52
N VAL A 546 7.57 -3.90 -0.48
CA VAL A 546 6.82 -4.21 -1.69
C VAL A 546 6.67 -5.71 -1.77
N ASN A 547 5.44 -6.18 -1.83
CA ASN A 547 5.10 -7.60 -1.92
C ASN A 547 4.35 -7.90 -3.23
N ILE A 548 4.36 -9.16 -3.63
CA ILE A 548 3.55 -9.60 -4.76
C ILE A 548 2.06 -9.66 -4.36
N ASP A 549 1.16 -9.50 -5.33
CA ASP A 549 -0.28 -9.61 -5.09
C ASP A 549 -0.66 -11.10 -4.92
N PRO A 550 -1.17 -11.52 -3.75
CA PRO A 550 -1.56 -12.92 -3.53
C PRO A 550 -2.61 -13.44 -4.50
N LYS A 551 -3.36 -12.54 -5.15
CA LYS A 551 -4.39 -12.93 -6.14
C LYS A 551 -3.80 -13.67 -7.33
N GLU A 552 -2.58 -13.33 -7.74
CA GLU A 552 -1.88 -14.05 -8.82
C GLU A 552 -1.45 -15.48 -8.43
N SER A 553 -1.36 -15.76 -7.14
CA SER A 553 -1.10 -17.12 -6.66
C SER A 553 -2.34 -18.00 -6.75
N ILE A 554 -3.54 -17.40 -6.80
CA ILE A 554 -4.82 -18.11 -6.89
C ILE A 554 -5.03 -18.58 -8.33
N SER A 555 -4.80 -19.85 -8.56
CA SER A 555 -4.85 -20.45 -9.91
C SER A 555 -6.30 -20.86 -10.30
N ILE A 556 -7.21 -19.89 -10.36
CA ILE A 556 -8.54 -20.09 -10.96
C ILE A 556 -8.41 -19.80 -12.45
N LYS A 557 -8.67 -20.81 -13.29
CA LYS A 557 -8.55 -20.66 -14.74
C LYS A 557 -9.81 -20.08 -15.37
N ILE A 558 -9.63 -19.20 -16.33
CA ILE A 558 -10.74 -18.71 -17.16
C ILE A 558 -11.23 -19.84 -18.09
N SER A 559 -12.54 -20.00 -18.20
CA SER A 559 -13.15 -21.02 -19.07
C SER A 559 -13.10 -20.63 -20.55
N ASP A 560 -13.28 -21.60 -21.43
CA ASP A 560 -13.34 -21.37 -22.87
C ASP A 560 -14.55 -20.49 -23.24
N GLU A 561 -15.67 -20.62 -22.52
CA GLU A 561 -16.85 -19.78 -22.69
C GLU A 561 -16.60 -18.33 -22.29
N GLU A 562 -15.93 -18.11 -21.17
CA GLU A 562 -15.58 -16.75 -20.72
C GLU A 562 -14.64 -16.07 -21.71
N ILE A 563 -13.67 -16.80 -22.27
CA ILE A 563 -12.78 -16.27 -23.32
C ILE A 563 -13.58 -15.89 -24.58
N ASN A 564 -14.50 -16.74 -25.00
CA ASN A 564 -15.34 -16.48 -26.18
C ASN A 564 -16.33 -15.31 -25.99
N ASN A 565 -16.59 -14.92 -24.72
CA ASN A 565 -17.37 -13.72 -24.40
C ASN A 565 -16.52 -12.43 -24.41
N LEU A 566 -15.19 -12.55 -24.34
CA LEU A 566 -14.24 -11.44 -24.40
C LEU A 566 -13.68 -11.19 -25.79
N LEU A 567 -13.56 -12.24 -26.60
CA LEU A 567 -12.98 -12.23 -27.95
C LEU A 567 -13.97 -12.80 -28.96
N PRO A 568 -13.97 -12.34 -30.23
CA PRO A 568 -14.84 -12.87 -31.28
C PRO A 568 -14.65 -14.37 -31.46
N LYS A 569 -15.69 -15.16 -31.22
CA LYS A 569 -15.65 -16.63 -31.17
C LYS A 569 -15.07 -17.28 -32.42
N GLU A 570 -15.39 -16.74 -33.61
CA GLU A 570 -14.93 -17.26 -34.90
C GLU A 570 -13.42 -17.07 -35.11
N ASN A 571 -12.81 -16.14 -34.40
CA ASN A 571 -11.41 -15.77 -34.54
C ASN A 571 -10.51 -16.33 -33.44
N VAL A 572 -11.05 -17.15 -32.50
CA VAL A 572 -10.31 -17.71 -31.36
C VAL A 572 -9.94 -19.16 -31.63
N ILE A 573 -8.66 -19.47 -31.52
CA ILE A 573 -8.12 -20.83 -31.56
C ILE A 573 -7.50 -21.14 -30.21
N LEU A 574 -8.05 -22.12 -29.52
CA LEU A 574 -7.57 -22.59 -28.22
C LEU A 574 -6.69 -23.83 -28.41
N SER A 575 -5.47 -23.78 -27.92
CA SER A 575 -4.52 -24.90 -27.96
C SER A 575 -3.94 -25.17 -26.58
N SER A 576 -3.61 -26.43 -26.30
CA SER A 576 -2.97 -26.84 -25.04
C SER A 576 -1.59 -27.40 -25.31
N GLY A 577 -0.60 -26.85 -24.61
CA GLY A 577 0.78 -27.36 -24.58
C GLY A 577 1.57 -27.16 -25.84
N TYR A 578 2.82 -27.56 -25.75
CA TYR A 578 3.92 -27.28 -26.69
C TYR A 578 3.74 -27.84 -28.12
N GLN A 579 3.02 -28.96 -28.30
CA GLN A 579 3.01 -29.68 -29.58
C GLN A 579 1.97 -29.24 -30.62
N LYS A 580 1.01 -28.37 -30.27
CA LYS A 580 -0.07 -27.90 -31.15
C LYS A 580 -0.18 -26.38 -31.27
N ALA A 581 0.84 -25.63 -30.88
CA ALA A 581 0.83 -24.16 -30.96
C ALA A 581 0.86 -23.64 -32.42
N ILE A 582 1.07 -24.49 -33.40
CA ILE A 582 1.11 -24.13 -34.81
C ILE A 582 -0.09 -24.80 -35.48
N PRO A 583 -1.08 -24.04 -35.97
CA PRO A 583 -2.02 -24.59 -36.90
C PRO A 583 -1.27 -25.00 -38.18
N ASN A 584 -1.25 -26.26 -38.50
CA ASN A 584 -0.73 -26.79 -39.75
C ASN A 584 -1.61 -26.40 -40.98
N LYS A 585 -2.40 -25.34 -40.85
CA LYS A 585 -3.19 -24.76 -41.94
C LYS A 585 -2.83 -23.29 -42.10
N THR A 586 -1.68 -23.01 -42.70
CA THR A 586 -1.76 -22.04 -43.78
C THR A 586 -2.77 -22.63 -44.77
N ASN A 587 -3.91 -21.98 -44.98
CA ASN A 587 -4.62 -22.15 -46.25
C ASN A 587 -3.52 -22.00 -47.31
N LYS A 588 -3.08 -23.10 -47.89
CA LYS A 588 -2.47 -23.03 -49.19
C LYS A 588 -3.56 -22.37 -50.00
N ASP A 589 -3.44 -21.10 -50.26
CA ASP A 589 -4.01 -20.52 -51.45
C ASP A 589 -3.45 -21.40 -52.56
N PHE A 590 -4.23 -22.40 -52.94
CA PHE A 590 -3.98 -23.12 -54.17
C PHE A 590 -4.06 -22.04 -55.23
N PRO A 591 -2.95 -21.65 -55.87
CA PRO A 591 -3.02 -20.60 -56.85
C PRO A 591 -3.89 -21.13 -57.98
N LEU A 592 -5.16 -20.72 -57.99
CA LEU A 592 -6.08 -20.99 -59.14
C LEU A 592 -5.35 -20.75 -60.44
N PHE A 593 -4.43 -19.81 -60.46
CA PHE A 593 -3.52 -19.50 -61.55
C PHE A 593 -2.66 -20.71 -62.02
N THR A 594 -2.16 -21.55 -61.10
CA THR A 594 -1.36 -22.71 -61.44
C THR A 594 -2.22 -23.77 -62.16
N TYR A 595 -3.47 -23.98 -61.71
CA TYR A 595 -4.40 -24.88 -62.38
C TYR A 595 -4.87 -24.28 -63.69
N PHE A 596 -5.07 -22.97 -63.77
CA PHE A 596 -5.41 -22.29 -65.00
C PHE A 596 -4.26 -22.39 -66.01
N MET A 597 -3.01 -22.20 -65.64
CA MET A 597 -1.82 -22.38 -66.51
C MET A 597 -1.67 -23.83 -66.98
N ILE A 598 -1.92 -24.81 -66.10
CA ILE A 598 -1.90 -26.23 -66.47
C ILE A 598 -3.01 -26.51 -67.51
N LEU A 599 -4.21 -25.97 -67.31
CA LEU A 599 -5.33 -26.13 -68.24
C LEU A 599 -5.01 -25.47 -69.59
N VAL A 600 -4.41 -24.29 -69.64
CA VAL A 600 -3.99 -23.61 -70.86
C VAL A 600 -2.90 -24.42 -71.61
N VAL A 601 -1.92 -24.98 -70.88
CA VAL A 601 -0.89 -25.83 -71.51
C VAL A 601 -1.49 -27.13 -72.09
N VAL A 602 -2.45 -27.74 -71.38
CA VAL A 602 -3.16 -28.94 -71.85
C VAL A 602 -4.00 -28.61 -73.10
N MET A 603 -4.69 -27.45 -73.16
CA MET A 603 -5.43 -27.00 -74.35
C MET A 603 -4.51 -26.76 -75.54
N LEU A 604 -3.36 -26.10 -75.35
CA LEU A 604 -2.37 -25.87 -76.40
C LEU A 604 -1.78 -27.19 -76.91
N LEU A 605 -1.56 -28.17 -76.04
CA LEU A 605 -1.09 -29.51 -76.49
C LEU A 605 -2.17 -30.28 -77.24
N LEU A 606 -3.45 -30.15 -76.88
CA LEU A 606 -4.59 -30.73 -77.57
C LEU A 606 -4.78 -30.08 -78.93
N GLU A 607 -4.67 -28.77 -79.04
CA GLU A 607 -4.71 -28.01 -80.30
C GLU A 607 -3.58 -28.42 -81.22
N GLY A 608 -2.34 -28.50 -80.76
CA GLY A 608 -1.18 -28.97 -81.48
C GLY A 608 -1.29 -30.44 -81.92
N TRP A 609 -2.01 -31.29 -81.16
CA TRP A 609 -2.28 -32.67 -81.57
C TRP A 609 -3.39 -32.77 -82.63
N LEU A 610 -4.43 -31.94 -82.56
CA LEU A 610 -5.50 -31.88 -83.56
C LEU A 610 -4.99 -31.34 -84.89
N VAL A 611 -4.16 -30.30 -84.90
CA VAL A 611 -3.56 -29.73 -86.14
C VAL A 611 -2.58 -30.68 -86.84
N ARG A 612 -2.01 -31.66 -86.12
CA ARG A 612 -1.18 -32.71 -86.69
C ARG A 612 -1.97 -33.87 -87.29
N LYS A 613 -3.28 -33.92 -87.12
CA LYS A 613 -4.15 -34.98 -87.62
C LYS A 613 -4.95 -34.56 -88.81
N GLU A 614 -4.92 -33.29 -89.18
CA GLU A 614 -5.28 -32.79 -90.53
C GLU A 614 -4.04 -32.79 -91.40
#